data_d1168d8fad5725f91aa2d5eaef5440ad
#
_entry.id   d1168d8fad5725f91aa2d5eaef5440ad
#
_cell.length_a   1.000
_cell.length_b   1.000
_cell.length_c   1.000
_cell.angle_alpha   90.00
_cell.angle_beta   90.00
_cell.angle_gamma   90.00
#
_symmetry.space_group_name_H-M   'P 1'
#
loop_
_entity.id
_entity.type
_entity.pdbx_description
1 polymer ?
#
loop_
_entity_poly.entity_id
_entity_poly.type
_entity_poly.pdbx_seq_one_letter_code
_entity_poly.pdbx_strand_id
1 'polypeptide(L)'
;MWARLSVLAGSFDLETAEAVCADDGGAGDAVRGTLPEDVAGFVGGAARGVASSAGVRPVRALAGTRTLPPPESGTREAGSSGELASLPVPRPGGPPLRPAVGAAHALYARPVPALRADDVLDAVAGLVDKSVLCREPGPGGVRYRLLDTLRQYGLEQLRRTVGEEDAALRRQRDWMLRRVEDCERRWFGPGQPETVARLRADRDNLRAALDHSLSTPGEELAGLRLAGTLWFYWHACGAPREGLYWLDRALAACPGPTRERARGLWVAGLLAAATQDFPRGRRNAGDALALARLLGDAAEAAHAEYVIGVLKLFGDDLPGALRHFETTVARGPVPGQHLSLVGLDQVELACALGFLGEADRAVEVCEEALRLCERHDEQWVRSYVLRMLALAHSVRHDWPRAERHAREALRLKLAVHDVIGIALTLDLLASIAVERGAHRDAAVLLGGADRVWADIDAARWGARTLNSVRRDSERRACRALGQDEFERAHRRGGCLGLAELVGHALQEPARPHPGEAQAPYEDGTVRLTRRETEVARLVAEGLANQQIADRLVIARRTAEGHVERILSKLGFSNRSQIAAWVTAQR
;
A
#
# COMPACT_ATOMS: atom_id res chain seq x y z
N MET A 1 17.85 1.41 -26.41
CA MET A 1 17.03 2.14 -25.45
C MET A 1 15.56 1.70 -25.43
N TRP A 2 14.78 1.90 -26.49
CA TRP A 2 13.34 1.57 -26.51
C TRP A 2 13.02 0.16 -25.97
N ALA A 3 13.77 -0.88 -26.39
CA ALA A 3 13.59 -2.23 -25.88
C ALA A 3 13.81 -2.33 -24.37
N ARG A 4 14.78 -1.60 -23.80
CA ARG A 4 15.01 -1.55 -22.34
C ARG A 4 13.85 -0.86 -21.61
N LEU A 5 13.25 0.20 -22.15
CA LEU A 5 12.06 0.83 -21.57
C LEU A 5 10.85 -0.11 -21.53
N SER A 6 10.84 -1.17 -22.32
CA SER A 6 9.73 -2.12 -22.40
C SER A 6 9.56 -2.98 -21.14
N VAL A 7 10.57 -3.03 -20.23
CA VAL A 7 10.42 -3.70 -18.92
C VAL A 7 9.53 -2.90 -17.97
N LEU A 8 9.31 -1.61 -18.24
CA LEU A 8 8.44 -0.76 -17.43
C LEU A 8 6.96 -1.08 -17.71
N ALA A 9 6.24 -1.44 -16.66
CA ALA A 9 4.87 -1.93 -16.77
C ALA A 9 3.83 -0.81 -16.83
N GLY A 10 4.17 0.38 -16.32
CA GLY A 10 3.29 1.55 -16.27
C GLY A 10 3.94 2.80 -16.85
N SER A 11 3.42 3.96 -16.45
CA SER A 11 4.09 5.22 -16.75
C SER A 11 5.36 5.39 -15.91
N PHE A 12 6.30 6.19 -16.39
CA PHE A 12 7.58 6.43 -15.74
C PHE A 12 8.05 7.87 -15.97
N ASP A 13 8.90 8.38 -15.10
CA ASP A 13 9.59 9.65 -15.23
C ASP A 13 10.96 9.50 -15.92
N LEU A 14 11.62 10.60 -16.19
CA LEU A 14 12.93 10.60 -16.85
C LEU A 14 13.98 9.87 -16.00
N GLU A 15 14.01 10.10 -14.69
CA GLU A 15 14.95 9.44 -13.76
C GLU A 15 14.83 7.91 -13.83
N THR A 16 13.61 7.39 -13.95
CA THR A 16 13.37 5.96 -14.14
C THR A 16 13.89 5.47 -15.50
N ALA A 17 13.70 6.26 -16.56
CA ALA A 17 14.22 5.91 -17.87
C ALA A 17 15.77 5.86 -17.88
N GLU A 18 16.42 6.83 -17.25
CA GLU A 18 17.87 6.88 -17.08
C GLU A 18 18.38 5.66 -16.30
N ALA A 19 17.79 5.38 -15.16
CA ALA A 19 18.19 4.27 -14.31
C ALA A 19 18.06 2.88 -14.97
N VAL A 20 17.06 2.71 -15.85
CA VAL A 20 16.81 1.43 -16.54
C VAL A 20 17.63 1.29 -17.80
N CYS A 21 17.87 2.40 -18.52
CA CYS A 21 18.43 2.36 -19.86
C CYS A 21 19.94 2.61 -19.92
N ALA A 22 20.51 3.38 -18.98
CA ALA A 22 21.94 3.68 -19.00
C ALA A 22 22.80 2.44 -18.67
N ASP A 23 23.96 2.34 -19.33
CA ASP A 23 24.95 1.28 -19.12
C ASP A 23 26.00 1.67 -18.05
N ASP A 24 26.29 2.95 -17.92
CA ASP A 24 27.03 3.52 -16.81
C ASP A 24 26.05 3.53 -15.62
N GLY A 25 26.09 2.50 -14.79
CA GLY A 25 25.22 2.39 -13.63
C GLY A 25 25.23 3.70 -12.86
N GLY A 26 24.14 4.46 -12.92
CA GLY A 26 23.92 5.70 -12.18
C GLY A 26 23.85 5.47 -10.66
N ALA A 27 24.86 4.84 -10.11
CA ALA A 27 25.07 4.55 -8.71
C ALA A 27 26.36 5.23 -8.27
N GLY A 28 26.31 6.49 -8.05
CA GLY A 28 27.40 7.19 -7.41
C GLY A 28 27.40 8.68 -7.71
N ASP A 29 27.19 9.45 -6.69
CA ASP A 29 27.53 10.87 -6.56
C ASP A 29 26.47 11.95 -6.79
N ALA A 30 25.23 11.71 -6.47
CA ALA A 30 24.31 12.83 -6.31
C ALA A 30 23.64 12.94 -4.91
N VAL A 31 24.29 12.46 -3.84
CA VAL A 31 23.90 12.83 -2.46
C VAL A 31 25.14 12.98 -1.58
N ARG A 32 25.99 13.94 -1.89
CA ARG A 32 26.78 14.66 -0.86
C ARG A 32 26.04 15.92 -0.46
N GLY A 33 24.82 15.73 0.06
CA GLY A 33 24.16 16.70 0.90
C GLY A 33 24.66 16.46 2.31
N THR A 34 25.43 17.40 2.84
CA THR A 34 25.87 17.51 4.22
C THR A 34 24.73 17.16 5.18
N LEU A 35 24.97 16.14 6.00
CA LEU A 35 24.17 15.86 7.19
C LEU A 35 24.21 17.10 8.09
N PRO A 36 23.09 17.58 8.65
CA PRO A 36 23.12 18.56 9.71
C PRO A 36 23.77 17.93 10.94
N GLU A 37 24.75 18.61 11.52
CA GLU A 37 25.51 18.20 12.71
C GLU A 37 24.72 18.26 14.03
N ASP A 38 23.41 18.24 14.05
CA ASP A 38 22.59 18.46 15.23
C ASP A 38 22.09 17.23 15.99
N VAL A 39 22.67 16.05 15.76
CA VAL A 39 22.30 14.83 16.54
C VAL A 39 23.21 14.56 17.74
N ALA A 40 24.25 15.36 17.97
CA ALA A 40 25.20 15.15 19.09
C ALA A 40 24.80 15.83 20.41
N GLY A 41 23.67 16.51 20.49
CA GLY A 41 23.28 17.37 21.64
C GLY A 41 22.36 16.73 22.70
N PHE A 42 21.93 15.49 22.57
CA PHE A 42 20.89 14.95 23.48
C PHE A 42 21.34 13.77 24.38
N VAL A 43 22.64 13.58 24.59
CA VAL A 43 23.15 12.64 25.60
C VAL A 43 23.92 13.42 26.67
N GLY A 44 23.23 14.16 27.53
CA GLY A 44 23.88 14.90 28.56
C GLY A 44 22.97 15.57 29.57
N GLY A 45 22.08 14.84 30.24
CA GLY A 45 21.25 15.49 31.23
C GLY A 45 20.34 14.62 32.10
N ALA A 46 20.74 13.44 32.52
CA ALA A 46 20.09 12.77 33.64
C ALA A 46 20.91 11.54 34.13
N ALA A 47 22.05 11.79 34.72
CA ALA A 47 22.73 10.78 35.53
C ALA A 47 23.40 11.45 36.75
N ARG A 48 22.63 11.72 37.77
CA ARG A 48 23.16 11.85 39.15
C ARG A 48 22.18 11.24 40.15
N GLY A 49 22.64 10.16 40.78
CA GLY A 49 22.20 9.69 42.09
C GLY A 49 21.26 8.51 42.06
N VAL A 50 21.75 7.35 42.28
CA VAL A 50 21.74 6.62 43.55
C VAL A 50 22.51 5.30 43.35
N ALA A 51 23.61 5.14 44.03
CA ALA A 51 24.27 3.87 44.25
C ALA A 51 23.63 3.16 45.45
N SER A 52 23.26 1.89 45.30
CA SER A 52 23.31 0.92 46.39
C SER A 52 23.24 -0.53 45.89
N SER A 53 24.29 -1.21 46.18
CA SER A 53 24.58 -2.62 46.29
C SER A 53 23.43 -3.60 46.51
N ALA A 54 23.41 -4.71 45.73
CA ALA A 54 23.28 -6.06 46.28
C ALA A 54 23.58 -7.11 45.22
N GLY A 55 24.57 -7.94 45.46
CA GLY A 55 24.98 -9.05 44.62
C GLY A 55 24.06 -10.24 44.70
N VAL A 56 23.89 -10.95 43.60
CA VAL A 56 23.38 -12.33 43.57
C VAL A 56 24.24 -13.15 42.62
N ARG A 57 24.71 -14.25 43.14
CA ARG A 57 25.56 -15.27 42.52
C ARG A 57 24.82 -16.12 41.47
N PRO A 58 25.55 -16.73 40.53
CA PRO A 58 24.96 -17.58 39.50
C PRO A 58 24.59 -18.98 39.98
N VAL A 59 23.47 -19.52 39.51
CA VAL A 59 23.06 -20.92 39.72
C VAL A 59 23.40 -21.74 38.47
N ARG A 60 23.97 -22.89 38.76
CA ARG A 60 24.51 -23.92 37.90
C ARG A 60 23.48 -24.60 36.99
N ALA A 61 23.93 -24.95 35.79
CA ALA A 61 23.31 -25.86 34.85
C ALA A 61 23.06 -27.27 35.45
N LEU A 62 21.97 -27.88 35.08
CA LEU A 62 21.78 -29.32 35.11
C LEU A 62 21.27 -29.80 33.75
N ALA A 63 22.12 -30.61 33.14
CA ALA A 63 21.84 -31.37 31.93
C ALA A 63 20.96 -32.57 32.25
N GLY A 64 20.01 -32.85 31.37
CA GLY A 64 19.17 -34.03 31.41
C GLY A 64 18.68 -34.43 30.04
N THR A 65 19.48 -35.20 29.32
CA THR A 65 19.13 -35.88 28.07
C THR A 65 18.09 -36.96 28.30
N ARG A 66 17.03 -36.95 27.49
CA ARG A 66 16.21 -38.15 27.26
C ARG A 66 15.90 -38.27 25.76
N THR A 67 16.55 -39.21 25.13
CA THR A 67 16.29 -39.79 23.82
C THR A 67 15.04 -40.68 23.87
N LEU A 68 14.18 -40.56 22.88
CA LEU A 68 13.12 -41.53 22.54
C LEU A 68 13.36 -42.08 21.12
N PRO A 69 13.12 -43.39 20.91
CA PRO A 69 13.50 -44.08 19.68
C PRO A 69 12.46 -43.93 18.55
N PRO A 70 12.85 -44.27 17.30
CA PRO A 70 11.98 -44.15 16.13
C PRO A 70 10.99 -45.33 16.01
N PRO A 71 9.85 -45.17 15.34
CA PRO A 71 8.94 -46.25 15.04
C PRO A 71 9.35 -47.01 13.78
N GLU A 72 9.16 -48.31 13.88
CA GLU A 72 9.53 -49.35 12.93
C GLU A 72 8.71 -49.34 11.62
N SER A 73 9.38 -49.82 10.59
CA SER A 73 8.90 -50.18 9.28
C SER A 73 7.90 -51.35 9.31
N GLY A 74 6.75 -51.18 8.69
CA GLY A 74 5.79 -52.25 8.39
C GLY A 74 5.66 -52.47 6.90
N THR A 75 6.30 -53.53 6.42
CA THR A 75 6.12 -54.15 5.11
C THR A 75 4.75 -54.79 4.98
N ARG A 76 4.11 -54.63 3.84
CA ARG A 76 3.19 -55.66 3.28
C ARG A 76 3.27 -55.70 1.75
N GLU A 77 3.64 -56.89 1.26
CA GLU A 77 3.50 -57.47 -0.07
C GLU A 77 2.02 -57.48 -0.52
N ALA A 78 1.64 -57.61 -1.74
CA ALA A 78 2.03 -58.30 -2.96
C ALA A 78 0.87 -58.13 -3.97
N GLY A 79 1.15 -58.24 -5.22
CA GLY A 79 0.12 -58.76 -6.12
C GLY A 79 0.15 -58.24 -7.56
N SER A 80 0.80 -58.96 -8.42
CA SER A 80 0.50 -59.50 -9.77
C SER A 80 0.64 -58.57 -11.00
N SER A 81 1.65 -58.84 -11.79
CA SER A 81 1.64 -59.44 -13.16
C SER A 81 0.97 -58.61 -14.28
N GLY A 82 1.77 -58.18 -15.21
CA GLY A 82 1.40 -57.75 -16.55
C GLY A 82 2.62 -57.59 -17.43
N GLU A 83 3.03 -58.66 -18.10
CA GLU A 83 4.05 -58.70 -19.16
C GLU A 83 3.69 -57.77 -20.31
N LEU A 84 4.62 -57.00 -20.81
CA LEU A 84 4.70 -56.59 -22.21
C LEU A 84 6.14 -56.29 -22.64
N ALA A 85 6.60 -57.20 -23.46
CA ALA A 85 7.54 -57.15 -24.59
C ALA A 85 8.72 -56.17 -24.58
N SER A 86 9.89 -56.78 -24.52
CA SER A 86 11.21 -56.27 -24.82
C SER A 86 11.36 -55.80 -26.27
N LEU A 87 11.86 -54.60 -26.49
CA LEU A 87 12.52 -54.18 -27.72
C LEU A 87 14.01 -53.88 -27.45
N PRO A 88 14.93 -54.12 -28.39
CA PRO A 88 16.35 -54.22 -28.13
C PRO A 88 17.08 -52.89 -28.03
N VAL A 89 18.03 -52.84 -27.10
CA VAL A 89 18.97 -51.71 -26.87
C VAL A 89 20.03 -51.70 -27.97
N PRO A 90 20.34 -50.59 -28.65
CA PRO A 90 21.54 -50.45 -29.48
C PRO A 90 22.75 -50.17 -28.64
N ARG A 91 23.88 -50.82 -28.96
CA ARG A 91 25.20 -50.66 -28.34
C ARG A 91 25.84 -49.32 -28.68
N PRO A 92 26.67 -48.75 -27.81
CA PRO A 92 27.35 -47.46 -28.04
C PRO A 92 28.62 -47.67 -28.85
N GLY A 93 28.83 -46.82 -29.84
CA GLY A 93 30.09 -46.79 -30.60
C GLY A 93 30.11 -45.66 -31.62
N GLY A 94 30.85 -44.58 -31.28
CA GLY A 94 31.21 -43.52 -32.20
C GLY A 94 31.13 -42.11 -31.54
N PRO A 95 32.17 -41.28 -31.64
CA PRO A 95 32.14 -39.93 -31.05
C PRO A 95 31.11 -39.03 -31.81
N PRO A 96 30.33 -38.22 -31.13
CA PRO A 96 29.39 -37.34 -31.81
C PRO A 96 30.18 -36.22 -32.52
N LEU A 97 29.96 -36.12 -33.81
CA LEU A 97 30.30 -34.94 -34.60
C LEU A 97 29.47 -33.74 -34.06
N ARG A 98 30.13 -32.83 -33.38
CA ARG A 98 29.58 -31.54 -33.06
C ARG A 98 29.30 -30.79 -34.35
N PRO A 99 28.08 -30.26 -34.59
CA PRO A 99 27.86 -29.30 -35.64
C PRO A 99 28.56 -27.99 -35.20
N ALA A 100 29.57 -27.57 -35.94
CA ALA A 100 30.21 -26.26 -35.83
C ALA A 100 29.25 -25.17 -36.43
N VAL A 101 28.23 -24.79 -35.69
CA VAL A 101 27.26 -23.71 -36.08
C VAL A 101 27.27 -22.62 -35.01
N GLY A 102 28.35 -22.44 -34.27
CA GLY A 102 28.45 -21.39 -33.23
C GLY A 102 29.50 -20.31 -33.50
N ALA A 103 30.34 -20.43 -34.49
CA ALA A 103 31.48 -19.51 -34.65
C ALA A 103 31.25 -18.41 -35.73
N ALA A 104 30.22 -18.47 -36.55
CA ALA A 104 30.01 -17.51 -37.63
C ALA A 104 29.13 -16.31 -37.25
N HIS A 105 28.35 -16.35 -36.14
CA HIS A 105 27.53 -15.21 -35.70
C HIS A 105 28.22 -14.25 -34.72
N ALA A 106 29.37 -14.66 -34.13
CA ALA A 106 30.09 -13.80 -33.20
C ALA A 106 30.96 -12.71 -33.86
N LEU A 107 31.16 -12.78 -35.19
CA LEU A 107 32.06 -11.86 -35.89
C LEU A 107 31.37 -10.61 -36.49
N TYR A 108 30.06 -10.44 -36.34
CA TYR A 108 29.33 -9.25 -36.83
C TYR A 108 28.47 -8.55 -35.79
N ALA A 109 28.57 -8.88 -34.53
CA ALA A 109 27.98 -8.07 -33.48
C ALA A 109 28.81 -6.77 -33.38
N ARG A 110 28.38 -5.72 -34.11
CA ARG A 110 28.85 -4.37 -33.80
C ARG A 110 28.56 -4.16 -32.31
N PRO A 111 29.58 -3.74 -31.50
CA PRO A 111 29.33 -3.39 -30.12
C PRO A 111 28.24 -2.30 -30.14
N VAL A 112 27.11 -2.60 -29.53
CA VAL A 112 26.07 -1.58 -29.32
C VAL A 112 26.74 -0.50 -28.46
N PRO A 113 26.80 0.77 -28.92
CA PRO A 113 27.45 1.81 -28.13
C PRO A 113 26.73 1.89 -26.79
N ALA A 114 27.51 1.96 -25.70
CA ALA A 114 26.99 2.10 -24.36
C ALA A 114 26.11 3.37 -24.29
N LEU A 115 24.91 3.25 -23.79
CA LEU A 115 23.98 4.38 -23.62
C LEU A 115 24.34 5.09 -22.30
N ARG A 116 24.73 6.36 -22.38
CA ARG A 116 25.00 7.19 -21.21
C ARG A 116 23.70 7.80 -20.69
N ALA A 117 23.68 8.12 -19.41
CA ALA A 117 22.51 8.78 -18.80
C ALA A 117 22.16 10.09 -19.54
N ASP A 118 23.16 10.90 -19.90
CA ASP A 118 22.97 12.16 -20.63
C ASP A 118 22.30 11.98 -22.00
N ASP A 119 22.47 10.82 -22.66
CA ASP A 119 21.89 10.52 -23.96
C ASP A 119 20.41 10.08 -23.87
N VAL A 120 19.94 9.75 -22.66
CA VAL A 120 18.58 9.20 -22.44
C VAL A 120 17.51 10.25 -22.74
N LEU A 121 17.71 11.49 -22.32
CA LEU A 121 16.75 12.58 -22.55
C LEU A 121 16.48 12.79 -24.05
N ASP A 122 17.55 12.89 -24.86
CA ASP A 122 17.43 13.08 -26.31
C ASP A 122 16.76 11.87 -26.98
N ALA A 123 17.10 10.67 -26.50
CA ALA A 123 16.50 9.45 -27.02
C ALA A 123 15.00 9.34 -26.62
N VAL A 124 14.60 9.77 -25.41
CA VAL A 124 13.19 9.86 -24.98
C VAL A 124 12.46 10.88 -25.87
N ALA A 125 13.03 12.07 -26.10
CA ALA A 125 12.45 13.09 -26.98
C ALA A 125 12.22 12.53 -28.38
N GLY A 126 13.23 11.86 -28.96
CA GLY A 126 13.09 11.23 -30.27
C GLY A 126 12.06 10.09 -30.34
N LEU A 127 11.79 9.39 -29.24
CA LEU A 127 10.74 8.37 -29.16
C LEU A 127 9.35 9.02 -29.02
N VAL A 128 9.24 10.16 -28.35
CA VAL A 128 8.00 10.96 -28.29
C VAL A 128 7.65 11.51 -29.66
N ASP A 129 8.61 12.10 -30.37
CA ASP A 129 8.42 12.65 -31.74
C ASP A 129 7.93 11.58 -32.73
N LYS A 130 8.37 10.35 -32.56
CA LYS A 130 7.94 9.19 -33.36
C LYS A 130 6.66 8.52 -32.83
N SER A 131 6.00 9.10 -31.84
CA SER A 131 4.79 8.56 -31.21
C SER A 131 4.96 7.15 -30.62
N VAL A 132 6.18 6.76 -30.28
CA VAL A 132 6.50 5.51 -29.57
C VAL A 132 6.22 5.67 -28.07
N LEU A 133 6.49 6.86 -27.52
CA LEU A 133 6.16 7.24 -26.15
C LEU A 133 5.07 8.31 -26.15
N CYS A 134 4.09 8.12 -25.26
CA CYS A 134 3.09 9.14 -24.93
C CYS A 134 3.55 9.95 -23.73
N ARG A 135 3.36 11.28 -23.76
CA ARG A 135 3.59 12.17 -22.63
C ARG A 135 2.29 12.35 -21.86
N GLU A 136 2.38 12.27 -20.54
CA GLU A 136 1.24 12.46 -19.63
C GLU A 136 1.67 13.41 -18.49
N PRO A 137 0.79 14.32 -18.02
CA PRO A 137 1.06 15.03 -16.77
C PRO A 137 1.03 14.04 -15.61
N GLY A 138 1.94 14.23 -14.65
CA GLY A 138 1.99 13.36 -13.49
C GLY A 138 2.63 14.03 -12.27
N PRO A 139 2.66 13.33 -11.14
CA PRO A 139 3.30 13.83 -9.94
C PRO A 139 4.78 14.13 -10.19
N GLY A 140 5.19 15.35 -9.85
CA GLY A 140 6.58 15.79 -10.05
C GLY A 140 6.94 16.21 -11.49
N GLY A 141 5.95 16.29 -12.41
CA GLY A 141 6.19 16.77 -13.76
C GLY A 141 5.67 15.86 -14.87
N VAL A 142 6.49 15.67 -15.91
CA VAL A 142 6.12 14.87 -17.09
C VAL A 142 6.40 13.39 -16.82
N ARG A 143 5.45 12.54 -17.18
CA ARG A 143 5.61 11.09 -17.24
C ARG A 143 5.47 10.60 -18.69
N TYR A 144 6.07 9.47 -18.96
CA TYR A 144 6.06 8.82 -20.25
C TYR A 144 5.44 7.44 -20.14
N ARG A 145 4.79 6.99 -21.20
CA ARG A 145 4.22 5.65 -21.27
C ARG A 145 4.40 5.05 -22.66
N LEU A 146 4.78 3.78 -22.71
CA LEU A 146 4.77 2.98 -23.92
C LEU A 146 3.34 2.46 -24.19
N LEU A 147 2.94 2.44 -25.45
CA LEU A 147 1.75 1.71 -25.85
C LEU A 147 1.99 0.20 -25.65
N ASP A 148 0.97 -0.52 -25.19
CA ASP A 148 1.09 -1.95 -24.83
C ASP A 148 1.66 -2.80 -25.98
N THR A 149 1.23 -2.56 -27.20
CA THR A 149 1.73 -3.28 -28.40
C THR A 149 3.22 -3.02 -28.65
N LEU A 150 3.66 -1.77 -28.49
CA LEU A 150 5.07 -1.40 -28.65
C LEU A 150 5.92 -1.92 -27.49
N ARG A 151 5.37 -1.96 -26.30
CA ARG A 151 6.00 -2.57 -25.13
C ARG A 151 6.23 -4.06 -25.33
N GLN A 152 5.20 -4.79 -25.77
CA GLN A 152 5.30 -6.21 -26.06
C GLN A 152 6.37 -6.52 -27.10
N TYR A 153 6.36 -5.80 -28.23
CA TYR A 153 7.36 -5.94 -29.26
C TYR A 153 8.77 -5.60 -28.77
N GLY A 154 8.92 -4.56 -27.94
CA GLY A 154 10.20 -4.20 -27.34
C GLY A 154 10.75 -5.30 -26.41
N LEU A 155 9.90 -5.96 -25.62
CA LEU A 155 10.28 -7.12 -24.80
C LEU A 155 10.75 -8.30 -25.68
N GLU A 156 10.08 -8.56 -26.81
CA GLU A 156 10.50 -9.59 -27.75
C GLU A 156 11.88 -9.27 -28.35
N GLN A 157 12.15 -8.00 -28.68
CA GLN A 157 13.46 -7.59 -29.16
C GLN A 157 14.54 -7.73 -28.06
N LEU A 158 14.21 -7.38 -26.81
CA LEU A 158 15.14 -7.48 -25.69
C LEU A 158 15.56 -8.93 -25.43
N ARG A 159 14.62 -9.87 -25.52
CA ARG A 159 14.87 -11.33 -25.38
C ARG A 159 15.80 -11.91 -26.43
N ARG A 160 15.93 -11.26 -27.61
CA ARG A 160 16.86 -11.72 -28.68
C ARG A 160 18.32 -11.51 -28.29
N THR A 161 18.59 -10.63 -27.35
CA THR A 161 19.94 -10.39 -26.83
C THR A 161 20.11 -11.10 -25.48
N VAL A 162 21.01 -12.05 -25.44
CA VAL A 162 21.21 -12.89 -24.24
C VAL A 162 21.57 -12.02 -23.03
N GLY A 163 20.80 -12.17 -21.93
CA GLY A 163 21.03 -11.49 -20.65
C GLY A 163 20.54 -10.04 -20.57
N GLU A 164 20.13 -9.40 -21.68
CA GLU A 164 19.69 -8.00 -21.65
C GLU A 164 18.34 -7.80 -20.97
N GLU A 165 17.40 -8.75 -21.12
CA GLU A 165 16.11 -8.70 -20.43
C GLU A 165 16.33 -8.76 -18.92
N ASP A 166 17.10 -9.74 -18.44
CA ASP A 166 17.41 -9.91 -17.02
C ASP A 166 18.16 -8.70 -16.44
N ALA A 167 19.11 -8.15 -17.20
CA ALA A 167 19.85 -6.98 -16.78
C ALA A 167 18.95 -5.73 -16.67
N ALA A 168 18.03 -5.52 -17.62
CA ALA A 168 17.10 -4.40 -17.59
C ALA A 168 16.07 -4.55 -16.44
N LEU A 169 15.55 -5.76 -16.21
CA LEU A 169 14.65 -6.05 -15.11
C LEU A 169 15.32 -5.86 -13.74
N ARG A 170 16.60 -6.27 -13.58
CA ARG A 170 17.37 -6.01 -12.36
C ARG A 170 17.58 -4.52 -12.13
N ARG A 171 17.96 -3.74 -13.16
CA ARG A 171 18.09 -2.28 -13.05
C ARG A 171 16.78 -1.63 -12.64
N GLN A 172 15.67 -2.05 -13.23
CA GLN A 172 14.33 -1.57 -12.90
C GLN A 172 13.97 -1.89 -11.44
N ARG A 173 14.18 -3.13 -10.97
CA ARG A 173 13.96 -3.55 -9.58
C ARG A 173 14.84 -2.75 -8.61
N ASP A 174 16.14 -2.64 -8.89
CA ASP A 174 17.08 -1.92 -8.01
C ASP A 174 16.76 -0.44 -7.93
N TRP A 175 16.30 0.16 -9.03
CA TRP A 175 15.83 1.52 -9.04
C TRP A 175 14.57 1.69 -8.18
N MET A 176 13.58 0.82 -8.32
CA MET A 176 12.36 0.88 -7.52
C MET A 176 12.68 0.70 -6.03
N LEU A 177 13.57 -0.23 -5.69
CA LEU A 177 13.99 -0.45 -4.30
C LEU A 177 14.66 0.80 -3.71
N ARG A 178 15.66 1.38 -4.39
CA ARG A 178 16.32 2.62 -3.94
C ARG A 178 15.33 3.77 -3.78
N ARG A 179 14.40 3.94 -4.73
CA ARG A 179 13.37 4.97 -4.68
C ARG A 179 12.45 4.80 -3.47
N VAL A 180 12.00 3.58 -3.18
CA VAL A 180 11.14 3.30 -2.02
C VAL A 180 11.89 3.49 -0.71
N GLU A 181 13.16 3.07 -0.62
CA GLU A 181 14.01 3.31 0.55
C GLU A 181 14.24 4.79 0.81
N ASP A 182 14.39 5.59 -0.24
CA ASP A 182 14.48 7.04 -0.11
C ASP A 182 13.18 7.66 0.37
N CYS A 183 12.04 7.19 -0.15
CA CYS A 183 10.72 7.58 0.32
C CYS A 183 10.51 7.22 1.80
N GLU A 184 10.92 6.01 2.23
CA GLU A 184 10.82 5.57 3.61
C GLU A 184 11.66 6.44 4.55
N ARG A 185 12.91 6.74 4.18
CA ARG A 185 13.81 7.60 5.00
C ARG A 185 13.24 9.00 5.22
N ARG A 186 12.52 9.54 4.22
CA ARG A 186 11.93 10.88 4.27
C ARG A 186 10.46 10.88 4.71
N TRP A 187 9.89 9.70 4.97
CA TRP A 187 8.46 9.59 5.22
C TRP A 187 8.01 10.41 6.44
N PHE A 188 8.79 10.45 7.52
CA PHE A 188 8.50 11.30 8.68
C PHE A 188 9.03 12.73 8.46
N GLY A 189 8.43 13.45 7.51
CA GLY A 189 8.87 14.78 7.12
C GLY A 189 7.91 15.42 6.11
N PRO A 190 8.31 16.54 5.51
CA PRO A 190 7.51 17.25 4.50
C PRO A 190 7.38 16.44 3.20
N GLY A 191 6.37 16.78 2.40
CA GLY A 191 6.21 16.22 1.05
C GLY A 191 5.59 14.82 1.01
N GLN A 192 4.88 14.40 2.07
CA GLN A 192 4.18 13.12 2.09
C GLN A 192 3.11 12.99 0.99
N PRO A 193 2.27 14.01 0.68
CA PRO A 193 1.31 13.93 -0.41
C PRO A 193 1.97 13.66 -1.77
N GLU A 194 3.08 14.32 -2.07
CA GLU A 194 3.85 14.15 -3.30
C GLU A 194 4.47 12.76 -3.37
N THR A 195 4.99 12.26 -2.25
CA THR A 195 5.52 10.89 -2.11
C THR A 195 4.43 9.86 -2.41
N VAL A 196 3.26 10.00 -1.82
CA VAL A 196 2.11 9.11 -2.08
C VAL A 196 1.68 9.16 -3.54
N ALA A 197 1.54 10.37 -4.10
CA ALA A 197 1.15 10.55 -5.50
C ALA A 197 2.16 9.88 -6.45
N ARG A 198 3.47 10.01 -6.17
CA ARG A 198 4.54 9.38 -6.94
C ARG A 198 4.50 7.85 -6.86
N LEU A 199 4.41 7.28 -5.66
CA LEU A 199 4.34 5.82 -5.48
C LEU A 199 3.09 5.23 -6.12
N ARG A 200 1.94 5.94 -6.09
CA ARG A 200 0.73 5.52 -6.80
C ARG A 200 0.91 5.53 -8.31
N ALA A 201 1.61 6.52 -8.86
CA ALA A 201 1.93 6.56 -10.29
C ALA A 201 2.93 5.46 -10.68
N ASP A 202 3.80 5.03 -9.77
CA ASP A 202 4.77 3.96 -9.98
C ASP A 202 4.24 2.55 -9.65
N ARG A 203 2.96 2.42 -9.25
CA ARG A 203 2.37 1.18 -8.73
C ARG A 203 2.60 -0.04 -9.65
N ASP A 204 2.42 0.11 -10.95
CA ASP A 204 2.59 -1.00 -11.88
C ASP A 204 4.07 -1.39 -12.02
N ASN A 205 4.98 -0.43 -11.94
CA ASN A 205 6.42 -0.68 -11.93
C ASN A 205 6.89 -1.34 -10.62
N LEU A 206 6.31 -0.95 -9.48
CA LEU A 206 6.55 -1.61 -8.19
C LEU A 206 6.09 -3.06 -8.19
N ARG A 207 4.91 -3.33 -8.76
CA ARG A 207 4.39 -4.69 -8.94
C ARG A 207 5.29 -5.54 -9.84
N ALA A 208 5.76 -4.96 -10.94
CA ALA A 208 6.69 -5.64 -11.85
C ALA A 208 8.02 -5.97 -11.16
N ALA A 209 8.57 -5.05 -10.34
CA ALA A 209 9.78 -5.26 -9.57
C ALA A 209 9.61 -6.38 -8.52
N LEU A 210 8.49 -6.40 -7.80
CA LEU A 210 8.16 -7.43 -6.83
C LEU A 210 7.98 -8.79 -7.50
N ASP A 211 7.23 -8.85 -8.60
CA ASP A 211 6.99 -10.10 -9.33
C ASP A 211 8.28 -10.69 -9.91
N HIS A 212 9.10 -9.86 -10.55
CA HIS A 212 10.41 -10.27 -11.06
C HIS A 212 11.29 -10.84 -9.95
N SER A 213 11.44 -10.12 -8.83
CA SER A 213 12.27 -10.57 -7.70
C SER A 213 11.80 -11.91 -7.13
N LEU A 214 10.49 -12.07 -6.95
CA LEU A 214 9.91 -13.27 -6.31
C LEU A 214 9.74 -14.45 -7.29
N SER A 215 9.98 -14.24 -8.58
CA SER A 215 9.93 -15.28 -9.61
C SER A 215 11.31 -15.67 -10.13
N THR A 216 12.37 -14.93 -9.75
CA THR A 216 13.75 -15.16 -10.22
C THR A 216 14.58 -15.78 -9.10
N PRO A 217 15.09 -17.02 -9.27
CA PRO A 217 15.91 -17.68 -8.25
C PRO A 217 17.13 -16.84 -7.85
N GLY A 218 17.30 -16.64 -6.52
CA GLY A 218 18.40 -15.86 -5.93
C GLY A 218 18.11 -14.36 -5.78
N GLU A 219 16.95 -13.87 -6.23
CA GLU A 219 16.54 -12.46 -6.14
C GLU A 219 15.45 -12.22 -5.09
N GLU A 220 15.00 -13.29 -4.42
CA GLU A 220 13.82 -13.27 -3.53
C GLU A 220 14.02 -12.36 -2.32
N LEU A 221 15.26 -12.25 -1.81
CA LEU A 221 15.57 -11.37 -0.68
C LEU A 221 15.38 -9.90 -1.03
N ALA A 222 15.69 -9.50 -2.27
CA ALA A 222 15.42 -8.13 -2.76
C ALA A 222 13.91 -7.88 -2.85
N GLY A 223 13.11 -8.88 -3.26
CA GLY A 223 11.66 -8.82 -3.24
C GLY A 223 11.09 -8.66 -1.84
N LEU A 224 11.60 -9.42 -0.87
CA LEU A 224 11.20 -9.29 0.54
C LEU A 224 11.56 -7.92 1.12
N ARG A 225 12.77 -7.43 0.81
CA ARG A 225 13.21 -6.08 1.21
C ARG A 225 12.28 -5.01 0.62
N LEU A 226 11.98 -5.06 -0.67
CA LEU A 226 11.07 -4.11 -1.32
C LEU A 226 9.66 -4.15 -0.71
N ALA A 227 9.08 -5.35 -0.51
CA ALA A 227 7.75 -5.50 0.08
C ALA A 227 7.68 -4.97 1.52
N GLY A 228 8.72 -5.24 2.33
CA GLY A 228 8.82 -4.77 3.71
C GLY A 228 9.04 -3.26 3.81
N THR A 229 9.85 -2.66 2.92
CA THR A 229 10.11 -1.21 2.91
C THR A 229 8.87 -0.41 2.53
N LEU A 230 7.94 -0.97 1.76
CA LEU A 230 6.66 -0.34 1.41
C LEU A 230 5.62 -0.34 2.55
N TRP A 231 5.97 -0.67 3.80
CA TRP A 231 5.05 -0.77 4.93
C TRP A 231 4.16 0.49 5.10
N PHE A 232 4.75 1.67 5.01
CA PHE A 232 4.05 2.96 5.13
C PHE A 232 3.04 3.16 3.99
N TYR A 233 3.39 2.76 2.77
CA TYR A 233 2.51 2.84 1.61
C TYR A 233 1.32 1.87 1.73
N TRP A 234 1.58 0.60 2.10
CA TRP A 234 0.51 -0.38 2.29
C TRP A 234 -0.47 0.05 3.38
N HIS A 235 0.06 0.58 4.48
CA HIS A 235 -0.74 0.97 5.64
C HIS A 235 -1.44 2.32 5.41
N ALA A 236 -0.71 3.37 5.06
CA ALA A 236 -1.26 4.72 4.91
C ALA A 236 -2.19 4.87 3.71
N CYS A 237 -1.89 4.21 2.56
CA CYS A 237 -2.64 4.40 1.33
C CYS A 237 -3.78 3.38 1.12
N GLY A 238 -4.15 2.62 2.14
CA GLY A 238 -5.31 1.73 2.11
C GLY A 238 -5.15 0.51 1.21
N ALA A 239 -3.92 -0.03 1.08
CA ALA A 239 -3.62 -1.21 0.27
C ALA A 239 -3.16 -2.43 1.11
N PRO A 240 -3.76 -2.73 2.30
CA PRO A 240 -3.27 -3.77 3.19
C PRO A 240 -3.34 -5.17 2.58
N ARG A 241 -4.36 -5.47 1.77
CA ARG A 241 -4.51 -6.77 1.10
C ARG A 241 -3.44 -6.99 0.03
N GLU A 242 -3.10 -5.96 -0.74
CA GLU A 242 -2.02 -6.03 -1.72
C GLU A 242 -0.67 -6.23 -1.04
N GLY A 243 -0.41 -5.49 0.05
CA GLY A 243 0.79 -5.67 0.87
C GLY A 243 0.90 -7.09 1.43
N LEU A 244 -0.19 -7.65 1.98
CA LEU A 244 -0.22 -9.04 2.46
C LEU A 244 0.06 -10.05 1.35
N TYR A 245 -0.51 -9.87 0.16
CA TYR A 245 -0.25 -10.75 -0.98
C TYR A 245 1.25 -10.82 -1.34
N TRP A 246 1.91 -9.67 -1.42
CA TRP A 246 3.33 -9.62 -1.73
C TRP A 246 4.21 -10.15 -0.61
N LEU A 247 3.89 -9.81 0.65
CA LEU A 247 4.61 -10.30 1.82
C LEU A 247 4.48 -11.81 2.01
N ASP A 248 3.32 -12.40 1.73
CA ASP A 248 3.13 -13.85 1.80
C ASP A 248 4.05 -14.60 0.84
N ARG A 249 4.09 -14.15 -0.41
CA ARG A 249 4.99 -14.72 -1.42
C ARG A 249 6.46 -14.56 -1.00
N ALA A 250 6.83 -13.36 -0.55
CA ALA A 250 8.20 -13.04 -0.17
C ALA A 250 8.67 -13.82 1.07
N LEU A 251 7.85 -13.90 2.12
CA LEU A 251 8.16 -14.64 3.35
C LEU A 251 8.23 -16.14 3.12
N ALA A 252 7.41 -16.68 2.20
CA ALA A 252 7.49 -18.09 1.81
C ALA A 252 8.79 -18.40 1.03
N ALA A 253 9.23 -17.48 0.17
CA ALA A 253 10.46 -17.63 -0.60
C ALA A 253 11.74 -17.43 0.23
N CYS A 254 11.68 -16.66 1.33
CA CYS A 254 12.83 -16.32 2.18
C CYS A 254 12.66 -16.85 3.62
N PRO A 255 12.80 -18.16 3.89
CA PRO A 255 12.61 -18.71 5.23
C PRO A 255 13.78 -18.44 6.19
N GLY A 256 14.94 -17.98 5.71
CA GLY A 256 16.14 -17.74 6.51
C GLY A 256 16.00 -16.63 7.55
N PRO A 257 16.80 -16.66 8.64
CA PRO A 257 16.73 -15.65 9.71
C PRO A 257 17.49 -14.38 9.29
N THR A 258 16.79 -13.48 8.61
CA THR A 258 17.35 -12.20 8.14
C THR A 258 16.58 -11.01 8.73
N ARG A 259 17.18 -9.83 8.68
CA ARG A 259 16.55 -8.57 9.07
C ARG A 259 15.30 -8.30 8.22
N GLU A 260 15.42 -8.52 6.90
CA GLU A 260 14.32 -8.37 5.94
C GLU A 260 13.13 -9.26 6.30
N ARG A 261 13.40 -10.48 6.79
CA ARG A 261 12.35 -11.38 7.27
C ARG A 261 11.68 -10.86 8.55
N ALA A 262 12.46 -10.37 9.52
CA ALA A 262 11.91 -9.76 10.73
C ALA A 262 11.01 -8.57 10.37
N ARG A 263 11.47 -7.70 9.46
CA ARG A 263 10.68 -6.60 8.90
C ARG A 263 9.42 -7.09 8.18
N GLY A 264 9.54 -8.01 7.25
CA GLY A 264 8.41 -8.57 6.51
C GLY A 264 7.34 -9.16 7.43
N LEU A 265 7.75 -9.82 8.50
CA LEU A 265 6.85 -10.41 9.50
C LEU A 265 6.07 -9.35 10.28
N TRP A 266 6.72 -8.29 10.84
CA TRP A 266 5.96 -7.28 11.57
C TRP A 266 5.06 -6.46 10.64
N VAL A 267 5.51 -6.17 9.40
CA VAL A 267 4.66 -5.50 8.40
C VAL A 267 3.45 -6.37 8.08
N ALA A 268 3.63 -7.67 7.81
CA ALA A 268 2.52 -8.59 7.61
C ALA A 268 1.60 -8.68 8.85
N GLY A 269 2.15 -8.58 10.05
CA GLY A 269 1.40 -8.50 11.31
C GLY A 269 0.52 -7.25 11.39
N LEU A 270 1.07 -6.09 11.04
CA LEU A 270 0.35 -4.81 10.99
C LEU A 270 -0.79 -4.83 9.97
N LEU A 271 -0.52 -5.32 8.76
CA LEU A 271 -1.52 -5.41 7.71
C LEU A 271 -2.60 -6.46 8.00
N ALA A 272 -2.24 -7.54 8.72
CA ALA A 272 -3.21 -8.52 9.21
C ALA A 272 -4.14 -7.90 10.26
N ALA A 273 -3.63 -7.03 11.15
CA ALA A 273 -4.48 -6.27 12.06
C ALA A 273 -5.44 -5.35 11.29
N ALA A 274 -4.96 -4.66 10.24
CA ALA A 274 -5.78 -3.81 9.39
C ALA A 274 -6.88 -4.57 8.63
N THR A 275 -6.68 -5.85 8.33
CA THR A 275 -7.66 -6.74 7.68
C THR A 275 -8.42 -7.64 8.66
N GLN A 276 -8.29 -7.40 9.98
CA GLN A 276 -8.93 -8.12 11.09
C GLN A 276 -8.53 -9.60 11.26
N ASP A 277 -7.45 -10.04 10.64
CA ASP A 277 -6.87 -11.36 10.91
C ASP A 277 -5.94 -11.30 12.13
N PHE A 278 -6.53 -11.06 13.30
CA PHE A 278 -5.81 -10.95 14.58
C PHE A 278 -5.00 -12.20 14.95
N PRO A 279 -5.48 -13.45 14.72
CA PRO A 279 -4.67 -14.64 14.97
C PRO A 279 -3.38 -14.66 14.18
N ARG A 280 -3.45 -14.34 12.90
CA ARG A 280 -2.28 -14.21 12.01
C ARG A 280 -1.38 -13.05 12.45
N GLY A 281 -1.98 -11.89 12.73
CA GLY A 281 -1.27 -10.71 13.22
C GLY A 281 -0.41 -11.03 14.44
N ARG A 282 -0.99 -11.70 15.46
CA ARG A 282 -0.27 -12.09 16.67
C ARG A 282 0.88 -13.06 16.42
N ARG A 283 0.70 -14.06 15.55
CA ARG A 283 1.79 -14.98 15.17
C ARG A 283 2.92 -14.21 14.50
N ASN A 284 2.60 -13.44 13.46
CA ASN A 284 3.61 -12.71 12.70
C ASN A 284 4.37 -11.69 13.55
N ALA A 285 3.69 -10.90 14.39
CA ALA A 285 4.35 -9.94 15.27
C ALA A 285 5.20 -10.63 16.35
N GLY A 286 4.75 -11.76 16.90
CA GLY A 286 5.52 -12.57 17.85
C GLY A 286 6.78 -13.17 17.23
N ASP A 287 6.66 -13.74 16.02
CA ASP A 287 7.79 -14.30 15.28
C ASP A 287 8.79 -13.19 14.86
N ALA A 288 8.27 -12.01 14.47
CA ALA A 288 9.11 -10.85 14.17
C ALA A 288 9.94 -10.41 15.37
N LEU A 289 9.29 -10.29 16.54
CA LEU A 289 9.96 -9.90 17.79
C LEU A 289 11.02 -10.92 18.21
N ALA A 290 10.69 -12.20 18.15
CA ALA A 290 11.64 -13.27 18.46
C ALA A 290 12.84 -13.25 17.53
N LEU A 291 12.61 -13.09 16.23
CA LEU A 291 13.66 -13.03 15.21
C LEU A 291 14.53 -11.78 15.37
N ALA A 292 13.93 -10.60 15.56
CA ALA A 292 14.64 -9.34 15.78
C ALA A 292 15.57 -9.43 17.01
N ARG A 293 15.09 -10.03 18.11
CA ARG A 293 15.89 -10.27 19.32
C ARG A 293 17.02 -11.26 19.08
N LEU A 294 16.78 -12.32 18.31
CA LEU A 294 17.83 -13.28 17.91
C LEU A 294 18.94 -12.59 17.10
N LEU A 295 18.58 -11.66 16.23
CA LEU A 295 19.50 -10.90 15.40
C LEU A 295 20.15 -9.71 16.15
N GLY A 296 19.71 -9.38 17.35
CA GLY A 296 20.17 -8.20 18.11
C GLY A 296 19.69 -6.87 17.49
N ASP A 297 18.65 -6.88 16.64
CA ASP A 297 18.12 -5.69 16.00
C ASP A 297 17.04 -5.03 16.87
N ALA A 298 17.45 -4.02 17.65
CA ALA A 298 16.56 -3.32 18.57
C ALA A 298 15.48 -2.52 17.84
N ALA A 299 15.76 -2.00 16.64
CA ALA A 299 14.78 -1.24 15.87
C ALA A 299 13.65 -2.14 15.36
N GLU A 300 13.99 -3.27 14.71
CA GLU A 300 12.97 -4.21 14.24
C GLU A 300 12.19 -4.85 15.42
N ALA A 301 12.83 -5.03 16.59
CA ALA A 301 12.14 -5.46 17.80
C ALA A 301 11.11 -4.42 18.29
N ALA A 302 11.47 -3.13 18.30
CA ALA A 302 10.56 -2.04 18.67
C ALA A 302 9.39 -1.91 17.68
N HIS A 303 9.64 -2.09 16.38
CA HIS A 303 8.57 -2.12 15.37
C HIS A 303 7.59 -3.29 15.60
N ALA A 304 8.09 -4.48 15.93
CA ALA A 304 7.25 -5.63 16.27
C ALA A 304 6.46 -5.40 17.58
N GLU A 305 7.05 -4.76 18.58
CA GLU A 305 6.38 -4.37 19.82
C GLU A 305 5.22 -3.39 19.55
N TYR A 306 5.41 -2.38 18.68
CA TYR A 306 4.32 -1.51 18.25
C TYR A 306 3.13 -2.32 17.70
N VAL A 307 3.39 -3.27 16.79
CA VAL A 307 2.34 -4.11 16.20
C VAL A 307 1.62 -4.96 17.26
N ILE A 308 2.35 -5.48 18.25
CA ILE A 308 1.74 -6.20 19.38
C ILE A 308 0.79 -5.31 20.17
N GLY A 309 1.15 -4.04 20.40
CA GLY A 309 0.29 -3.05 21.04
C GLY A 309 -0.98 -2.78 20.24
N VAL A 310 -0.84 -2.55 18.93
CA VAL A 310 -1.96 -2.38 17.98
C VAL A 310 -2.92 -3.57 18.01
N LEU A 311 -2.40 -4.80 18.02
CA LEU A 311 -3.21 -6.03 18.07
C LEU A 311 -3.97 -6.19 19.39
N LYS A 312 -3.45 -5.68 20.51
CA LYS A 312 -4.19 -5.61 21.79
C LYS A 312 -5.30 -4.58 21.69
N LEU A 313 -4.99 -3.36 21.23
CA LEU A 313 -5.93 -2.24 21.15
C LEU A 313 -7.14 -2.60 20.28
N PHE A 314 -6.90 -3.05 19.05
CA PHE A 314 -7.95 -3.41 18.11
C PHE A 314 -8.56 -4.81 18.36
N GLY A 315 -7.93 -5.61 19.20
CA GLY A 315 -8.44 -6.89 19.70
C GLY A 315 -9.31 -6.80 20.96
N ASP A 316 -9.73 -5.60 21.39
CA ASP A 316 -10.55 -5.30 22.59
C ASP A 316 -9.83 -5.51 23.93
N ASP A 317 -8.50 -5.63 23.97
CA ASP A 317 -7.72 -5.63 25.21
C ASP A 317 -7.22 -4.21 25.53
N LEU A 318 -8.16 -3.29 25.82
CA LEU A 318 -7.82 -1.89 26.14
C LEU A 318 -6.88 -1.75 27.34
N PRO A 319 -7.07 -2.46 28.50
CA PRO A 319 -6.13 -2.35 29.61
C PRO A 319 -4.73 -2.89 29.26
N GLY A 320 -4.67 -3.96 28.47
CA GLY A 320 -3.41 -4.52 27.98
C GLY A 320 -2.70 -3.61 26.98
N ALA A 321 -3.45 -2.94 26.10
CA ALA A 321 -2.93 -1.94 25.18
C ALA A 321 -2.40 -0.71 25.92
N LEU A 322 -3.15 -0.18 26.89
CA LEU A 322 -2.73 0.95 27.72
C LEU A 322 -1.37 0.68 28.38
N ARG A 323 -1.24 -0.40 29.15
CA ARG A 323 0.04 -0.75 29.80
C ARG A 323 1.18 -0.94 28.81
N HIS A 324 0.88 -1.51 27.65
CA HIS A 324 1.88 -1.73 26.60
C HIS A 324 2.41 -0.42 26.06
N PHE A 325 1.53 0.50 25.64
CA PHE A 325 1.94 1.78 25.07
C PHE A 325 2.50 2.74 26.13
N GLU A 326 2.05 2.71 27.38
CA GLU A 326 2.72 3.41 28.49
C GLU A 326 4.19 2.96 28.63
N THR A 327 4.45 1.66 28.48
CA THR A 327 5.82 1.11 28.57
C THR A 327 6.67 1.53 27.37
N THR A 328 6.14 1.45 26.14
CA THR A 328 6.91 1.82 24.92
C THR A 328 7.18 3.32 24.86
N VAL A 329 6.18 4.14 25.18
CA VAL A 329 6.32 5.61 25.21
C VAL A 329 7.29 6.04 26.32
N ALA A 330 7.21 5.47 27.54
CA ALA A 330 8.13 5.77 28.62
C ALA A 330 9.57 5.35 28.33
N ARG A 331 9.79 4.27 27.58
CA ARG A 331 11.12 3.86 27.11
C ARG A 331 11.72 4.86 26.13
N GLY A 332 10.89 5.52 25.35
CA GLY A 332 11.32 6.39 24.25
C GLY A 332 11.82 5.63 23.01
N PRO A 333 12.24 6.37 21.98
CA PRO A 333 12.70 5.81 20.72
C PRO A 333 14.02 5.05 20.86
N VAL A 334 14.17 3.96 20.12
CA VAL A 334 15.46 3.25 20.00
C VAL A 334 16.18 3.66 18.71
N PRO A 335 17.54 3.60 18.66
CA PRO A 335 18.27 3.91 17.44
C PRO A 335 17.81 3.10 16.24
N GLY A 336 17.50 3.76 15.13
CA GLY A 336 17.03 3.12 13.89
C GLY A 336 15.51 2.83 13.84
N GLN A 337 14.76 3.13 14.91
CA GLN A 337 13.30 3.02 14.90
C GLN A 337 12.69 4.11 13.99
N HIS A 338 11.67 3.77 13.21
CA HIS A 338 10.94 4.74 12.40
C HIS A 338 10.19 5.75 13.28
N LEU A 339 10.46 7.04 13.09
CA LEU A 339 9.81 8.11 13.86
C LEU A 339 8.28 8.10 13.72
N SER A 340 7.76 7.65 12.57
CA SER A 340 6.32 7.47 12.41
C SER A 340 5.75 6.48 13.42
N LEU A 341 6.44 5.36 13.69
CA LEU A 341 5.99 4.38 14.67
C LEU A 341 6.15 4.89 16.10
N VAL A 342 7.17 5.72 16.37
CA VAL A 342 7.31 6.43 17.66
C VAL A 342 6.12 7.37 17.89
N GLY A 343 5.74 8.16 16.88
CA GLY A 343 4.57 9.03 16.96
C GLY A 343 3.25 8.24 17.07
N LEU A 344 3.15 7.11 16.37
CA LEU A 344 1.99 6.23 16.45
C LEU A 344 1.89 5.52 17.81
N ASP A 345 2.98 5.17 18.50
CA ASP A 345 2.92 4.69 19.90
C ASP A 345 2.16 5.68 20.79
N GLN A 346 2.42 6.98 20.65
CA GLN A 346 1.71 8.06 21.38
C GLN A 346 0.24 8.18 20.93
N VAL A 347 -0.04 8.05 19.64
CA VAL A 347 -1.41 8.05 19.10
C VAL A 347 -2.23 6.91 19.68
N GLU A 348 -1.68 5.69 19.72
CA GLU A 348 -2.39 4.52 20.22
C GLU A 348 -2.53 4.56 21.76
N LEU A 349 -1.56 5.14 22.47
CA LEU A 349 -1.71 5.46 23.89
C LEU A 349 -2.88 6.41 24.13
N ALA A 350 -2.93 7.51 23.39
CA ALA A 350 -4.01 8.49 23.50
C ALA A 350 -5.37 7.89 23.10
N CYS A 351 -5.39 6.95 22.14
CA CYS A 351 -6.58 6.20 21.77
C CYS A 351 -7.10 5.36 22.93
N ALA A 352 -6.23 4.57 23.57
CA ALA A 352 -6.59 3.75 24.72
C ALA A 352 -7.11 4.61 25.90
N LEU A 353 -6.41 5.70 26.23
CA LEU A 353 -6.80 6.66 27.26
C LEU A 353 -8.17 7.28 26.97
N GLY A 354 -8.42 7.72 25.72
CA GLY A 354 -9.68 8.30 25.30
C GLY A 354 -10.87 7.35 25.47
N PHE A 355 -10.70 6.07 25.08
CA PHE A 355 -11.74 5.05 25.25
C PHE A 355 -11.94 4.62 26.71
N LEU A 356 -10.94 4.78 27.58
CA LEU A 356 -11.06 4.56 29.01
C LEU A 356 -11.60 5.79 29.78
N GLY A 357 -11.85 6.92 29.09
CA GLY A 357 -12.38 8.15 29.67
C GLY A 357 -11.32 9.07 30.28
N GLU A 358 -10.03 8.75 30.14
CA GLU A 358 -8.90 9.53 30.66
C GLU A 358 -8.49 10.67 29.72
N ALA A 359 -9.47 11.54 29.42
CA ALA A 359 -9.32 12.58 28.39
C ALA A 359 -8.18 13.58 28.64
N ASP A 360 -7.90 13.93 29.91
CA ASP A 360 -6.84 14.88 30.24
C ASP A 360 -5.46 14.33 29.91
N ARG A 361 -5.19 13.11 30.29
CA ARG A 361 -3.95 12.40 29.93
C ARG A 361 -3.82 12.18 28.42
N ALA A 362 -4.94 11.88 27.74
CA ALA A 362 -4.95 11.74 26.29
C ALA A 362 -4.54 13.06 25.60
N VAL A 363 -5.00 14.21 26.10
CA VAL A 363 -4.61 15.53 25.57
C VAL A 363 -3.12 15.78 25.76
N GLU A 364 -2.57 15.52 26.97
CA GLU A 364 -1.14 15.69 27.26
C GLU A 364 -0.25 14.88 26.30
N VAL A 365 -0.59 13.59 26.11
CA VAL A 365 0.13 12.72 25.17
C VAL A 365 0.02 13.23 23.72
N CYS A 366 -1.17 13.69 23.32
CA CYS A 366 -1.37 14.25 21.98
C CYS A 366 -0.56 15.54 21.76
N GLU A 367 -0.46 16.43 22.75
CA GLU A 367 0.32 17.66 22.65
C GLU A 367 1.81 17.37 22.47
N GLU A 368 2.34 16.33 23.13
CA GLU A 368 3.72 15.91 22.93
C GLU A 368 3.94 15.33 21.53
N ALA A 369 3.06 14.46 21.07
CA ALA A 369 3.09 13.92 19.72
C ALA A 369 2.95 15.01 18.65
N LEU A 370 2.12 16.03 18.89
CA LEU A 370 1.95 17.16 17.99
C LEU A 370 3.25 17.96 17.83
N ARG A 371 3.92 18.25 18.96
CA ARG A 371 5.25 18.91 18.94
C ARG A 371 6.29 18.10 18.14
N LEU A 372 6.24 16.76 18.22
CA LEU A 372 7.12 15.91 17.40
C LEU A 372 6.82 16.09 15.92
N CYS A 373 5.57 16.01 15.51
CA CYS A 373 5.14 16.18 14.12
C CYS A 373 5.48 17.57 13.56
N GLU A 374 5.26 18.62 14.35
CA GLU A 374 5.52 20.01 13.96
C GLU A 374 7.02 20.28 13.73
N ARG A 375 7.91 19.71 14.55
CA ARG A 375 9.37 19.84 14.34
C ARG A 375 9.84 19.24 13.00
N HIS A 376 9.11 18.28 12.46
CA HIS A 376 9.46 17.57 11.22
C HIS A 376 8.57 17.95 10.03
N ASP A 377 7.60 18.87 10.20
CA ASP A 377 6.57 19.17 9.20
C ASP A 377 5.83 17.91 8.70
N GLU A 378 5.55 17.02 9.64
CA GLU A 378 4.96 15.71 9.39
C GLU A 378 3.43 15.80 9.40
N GLN A 379 2.76 15.20 8.42
CA GLN A 379 1.31 15.35 8.21
C GLN A 379 0.50 14.08 8.52
N TRP A 380 1.05 12.90 8.25
CA TRP A 380 0.31 11.65 8.39
C TRP A 380 0.05 11.28 9.86
N VAL A 381 1.08 11.18 10.69
CA VAL A 381 0.93 10.93 12.13
C VAL A 381 0.19 12.09 12.79
N ARG A 382 0.49 13.34 12.42
CA ARG A 382 -0.23 14.54 12.88
C ARG A 382 -1.74 14.40 12.66
N SER A 383 -2.16 13.85 11.54
CA SER A 383 -3.58 13.63 11.25
C SER A 383 -4.26 12.67 12.24
N TYR A 384 -3.52 11.68 12.73
CA TYR A 384 -3.98 10.77 13.77
C TYR A 384 -3.99 11.41 15.15
N VAL A 385 -2.95 12.20 15.49
CA VAL A 385 -2.91 12.99 16.73
C VAL A 385 -4.12 13.91 16.82
N LEU A 386 -4.43 14.65 15.75
CA LEU A 386 -5.61 15.53 15.70
C LEU A 386 -6.92 14.76 15.87
N ARG A 387 -7.01 13.56 15.31
CA ARG A 387 -8.17 12.67 15.53
C ARG A 387 -8.28 12.25 17.00
N MET A 388 -7.16 11.98 17.67
CA MET A 388 -7.17 11.63 19.12
C MET A 388 -7.54 12.84 19.98
N LEU A 389 -7.07 14.05 19.64
CA LEU A 389 -7.53 15.29 20.28
C LEU A 389 -9.03 15.47 20.10
N ALA A 390 -9.57 15.19 18.90
CA ALA A 390 -11.01 15.23 18.67
C ALA A 390 -11.77 14.23 19.54
N LEU A 391 -11.25 13.02 19.71
CA LEU A 391 -11.82 12.01 20.60
C LEU A 391 -11.78 12.49 22.08
N ALA A 392 -10.64 12.96 22.57
CA ALA A 392 -10.49 13.45 23.94
C ALA A 392 -11.41 14.65 24.24
N HIS A 393 -11.54 15.59 23.31
CA HIS A 393 -12.49 16.70 23.45
C HIS A 393 -13.96 16.22 23.38
N SER A 394 -14.26 15.18 22.62
CA SER A 394 -15.61 14.56 22.61
C SER A 394 -15.94 13.95 23.97
N VAL A 395 -14.99 13.28 24.64
CA VAL A 395 -15.16 12.76 26.01
C VAL A 395 -15.39 13.89 27.02
N ARG A 396 -14.79 15.06 26.81
CA ARG A 396 -15.01 16.30 27.62
C ARG A 396 -16.28 17.05 27.25
N HIS A 397 -17.06 16.58 26.27
CA HIS A 397 -18.23 17.28 25.71
C HIS A 397 -17.90 18.66 25.11
N ASP A 398 -16.62 18.92 24.74
CA ASP A 398 -16.22 20.13 24.01
C ASP A 398 -16.34 19.91 22.49
N TRP A 399 -17.59 19.90 22.04
CA TRP A 399 -17.93 19.60 20.64
C TRP A 399 -17.29 20.56 19.62
N PRO A 400 -17.18 21.89 19.89
CA PRO A 400 -16.55 22.81 18.94
C PRO A 400 -15.06 22.49 18.71
N ARG A 401 -14.31 22.13 19.75
CA ARG A 401 -12.90 21.72 19.60
C ARG A 401 -12.78 20.35 18.96
N ALA A 402 -13.63 19.41 19.36
CA ALA A 402 -13.67 18.07 18.77
C ALA A 402 -13.89 18.13 17.25
N GLU A 403 -14.88 18.88 16.81
CA GLU A 403 -15.23 19.04 15.39
C GLU A 403 -14.09 19.71 14.59
N ARG A 404 -13.49 20.77 15.13
CA ARG A 404 -12.38 21.47 14.49
C ARG A 404 -11.20 20.53 14.25
N HIS A 405 -10.76 19.80 15.29
CA HIS A 405 -9.64 18.85 15.17
C HIS A 405 -9.97 17.67 14.23
N ALA A 406 -11.19 17.14 14.28
CA ALA A 406 -11.59 16.07 13.37
C ALA A 406 -11.58 16.53 11.90
N ARG A 407 -12.03 17.75 11.60
CA ARG A 407 -11.97 18.31 10.24
C ARG A 407 -10.55 18.57 9.77
N GLU A 408 -9.69 19.11 10.64
CA GLU A 408 -8.28 19.29 10.31
C GLU A 408 -7.60 17.95 10.04
N ALA A 409 -7.84 16.94 10.88
CA ALA A 409 -7.39 15.57 10.64
C ALA A 409 -7.84 15.04 9.27
N LEU A 410 -9.12 15.26 8.93
CA LEU A 410 -9.68 14.78 7.67
C LEU A 410 -9.02 15.41 6.43
N ARG A 411 -8.68 16.73 6.50
CA ARG A 411 -7.94 17.41 5.42
C ARG A 411 -6.57 16.79 5.18
N LEU A 412 -5.80 16.58 6.26
CA LEU A 412 -4.48 15.96 6.17
C LEU A 412 -4.56 14.52 5.65
N LYS A 413 -5.55 13.73 6.11
CA LYS A 413 -5.76 12.36 5.65
C LYS A 413 -6.10 12.29 4.16
N LEU A 414 -6.91 13.23 3.66
CA LEU A 414 -7.20 13.31 2.23
C LEU A 414 -5.94 13.63 1.42
N ALA A 415 -5.09 14.54 1.90
CA ALA A 415 -3.87 14.93 1.22
C ALA A 415 -2.90 13.74 1.03
N VAL A 416 -2.75 12.90 2.05
CA VAL A 416 -1.90 11.69 2.00
C VAL A 416 -2.65 10.44 1.52
N HIS A 417 -3.93 10.59 1.14
CA HIS A 417 -4.81 9.51 0.69
C HIS A 417 -4.94 8.36 1.71
N ASP A 418 -4.97 8.69 2.99
CA ASP A 418 -5.17 7.74 4.09
C ASP A 418 -6.65 7.33 4.19
N VAL A 419 -7.03 6.35 3.40
CA VAL A 419 -8.44 5.92 3.25
C VAL A 419 -9.00 5.33 4.57
N ILE A 420 -8.18 4.56 5.31
CA ILE A 420 -8.57 4.01 6.62
C ILE A 420 -8.80 5.14 7.62
N GLY A 421 -7.86 6.06 7.70
CA GLY A 421 -7.96 7.21 8.58
C GLY A 421 -9.13 8.13 8.24
N ILE A 422 -9.45 8.30 6.95
CA ILE A 422 -10.65 9.02 6.49
C ILE A 422 -11.90 8.33 7.04
N ALA A 423 -12.06 7.02 6.84
CA ALA A 423 -13.22 6.27 7.31
C ALA A 423 -13.42 6.38 8.83
N LEU A 424 -12.34 6.21 9.62
CA LEU A 424 -12.35 6.37 11.07
C LEU A 424 -12.71 7.80 11.51
N THR A 425 -12.29 8.82 10.75
CA THR A 425 -12.56 10.22 11.08
C THR A 425 -13.99 10.62 10.73
N LEU A 426 -14.55 10.06 9.64
CA LEU A 426 -15.96 10.23 9.28
C LEU A 426 -16.88 9.62 10.33
N ASP A 427 -16.57 8.43 10.86
CA ASP A 427 -17.33 7.83 11.97
C ASP A 427 -17.31 8.72 13.24
N LEU A 428 -16.16 9.32 13.56
CA LEU A 428 -16.07 10.27 14.68
C LEU A 428 -16.86 11.55 14.43
N LEU A 429 -16.77 12.14 13.22
CA LEU A 429 -17.57 13.33 12.86
C LEU A 429 -19.08 13.04 12.89
N ALA A 430 -19.51 11.85 12.46
CA ALA A 430 -20.90 11.44 12.57
C ALA A 430 -21.37 11.38 14.04
N SER A 431 -20.53 10.87 14.94
CA SER A 431 -20.80 10.86 16.38
C SER A 431 -20.94 12.28 16.94
N ILE A 432 -20.01 13.18 16.59
CA ILE A 432 -20.04 14.59 17.00
C ILE A 432 -21.32 15.27 16.45
N ALA A 433 -21.70 15.00 15.19
CA ALA A 433 -22.90 15.54 14.58
C ALA A 433 -24.18 15.11 15.32
N VAL A 434 -24.27 13.85 15.76
CA VAL A 434 -25.40 13.35 16.58
C VAL A 434 -25.49 14.11 17.90
N GLU A 435 -24.37 14.31 18.60
CA GLU A 435 -24.35 15.05 19.87
C GLU A 435 -24.76 16.51 19.72
N ARG A 436 -24.51 17.09 18.55
CA ARG A 436 -24.91 18.46 18.22
C ARG A 436 -26.32 18.57 17.63
N GLY A 437 -27.08 17.46 17.52
CA GLY A 437 -28.42 17.44 16.94
C GLY A 437 -28.46 17.50 15.40
N ALA A 438 -27.30 17.44 14.72
CA ALA A 438 -27.22 17.45 13.25
C ALA A 438 -27.42 16.03 12.68
N HIS A 439 -28.55 15.41 13.00
CA HIS A 439 -28.82 13.98 12.73
C HIS A 439 -28.81 13.64 11.24
N ARG A 440 -29.22 14.56 10.37
CA ARG A 440 -29.21 14.34 8.92
C ARG A 440 -27.79 14.30 8.36
N ASP A 441 -26.92 15.20 8.81
CA ASP A 441 -25.49 15.18 8.44
C ASP A 441 -24.80 13.94 8.98
N ALA A 442 -25.13 13.54 10.21
CA ALA A 442 -24.64 12.28 10.77
C ALA A 442 -25.01 11.07 9.90
N ALA A 443 -26.25 10.99 9.42
CA ALA A 443 -26.68 9.89 8.53
C ALA A 443 -25.92 9.90 7.18
N VAL A 444 -25.65 11.08 6.59
CA VAL A 444 -24.84 11.21 5.38
C VAL A 444 -23.40 10.74 5.63
N LEU A 445 -22.78 11.17 6.72
CA LEU A 445 -21.40 10.78 7.09
C LEU A 445 -21.31 9.27 7.34
N LEU A 446 -22.30 8.67 8.04
CA LEU A 446 -22.36 7.23 8.28
C LEU A 446 -22.46 6.43 6.97
N GLY A 447 -23.33 6.86 6.05
CA GLY A 447 -23.47 6.21 4.74
C GLY A 447 -22.20 6.31 3.88
N GLY A 448 -21.56 7.47 3.89
CA GLY A 448 -20.29 7.67 3.20
C GLY A 448 -19.15 6.84 3.82
N ALA A 449 -19.06 6.79 5.15
CA ALA A 449 -18.09 5.95 5.86
C ALA A 449 -18.28 4.46 5.54
N ASP A 450 -19.53 3.96 5.47
CA ASP A 450 -19.82 2.58 5.09
C ASP A 450 -19.31 2.23 3.70
N ARG A 451 -19.47 3.12 2.74
CA ARG A 451 -18.91 2.94 1.40
C ARG A 451 -17.37 2.88 1.42
N VAL A 452 -16.73 3.82 2.12
CA VAL A 452 -15.25 3.84 2.22
C VAL A 452 -14.75 2.55 2.87
N TRP A 453 -15.41 2.06 3.93
CA TRP A 453 -15.07 0.78 4.55
C TRP A 453 -15.27 -0.41 3.61
N ALA A 454 -16.32 -0.42 2.81
CA ALA A 454 -16.59 -1.48 1.83
C ALA A 454 -15.52 -1.52 0.72
N ASP A 455 -14.96 -0.37 0.34
CA ASP A 455 -13.89 -0.28 -0.66
C ASP A 455 -12.53 -0.80 -0.13
N ILE A 456 -12.30 -0.73 1.18
CA ILE A 456 -11.06 -1.20 1.83
C ILE A 456 -11.21 -2.68 2.24
N ASP A 457 -12.25 -2.95 3.00
CA ASP A 457 -12.62 -4.27 3.50
C ASP A 457 -14.10 -4.24 3.93
N ALA A 458 -14.85 -5.31 3.62
CA ALA A 458 -16.25 -5.44 4.01
C ALA A 458 -16.46 -5.39 5.54
N ALA A 459 -15.44 -5.71 6.33
CA ALA A 459 -15.45 -5.61 7.79
C ALA A 459 -14.81 -4.30 8.25
N ARG A 460 -15.51 -3.55 9.11
CA ARG A 460 -14.95 -2.34 9.73
C ARG A 460 -13.74 -2.67 10.58
N TRP A 461 -12.71 -1.85 10.46
CA TRP A 461 -11.53 -1.97 11.29
C TRP A 461 -11.84 -1.58 12.74
N GLY A 462 -11.35 -2.35 13.69
CA GLY A 462 -11.33 -2.04 15.11
C GLY A 462 -12.23 -2.90 15.99
N ALA A 463 -11.98 -2.74 17.28
CA ALA A 463 -12.63 -3.42 18.39
C ALA A 463 -14.15 -3.17 18.45
N ARG A 464 -14.86 -4.04 19.19
CA ARG A 464 -16.29 -3.84 19.47
C ARG A 464 -16.57 -2.49 20.13
N THR A 465 -15.65 -2.05 21.02
CA THR A 465 -15.73 -0.75 21.70
C THR A 465 -15.70 0.41 20.72
N LEU A 466 -14.75 0.41 19.76
CA LEU A 466 -14.67 1.42 18.71
C LEU A 466 -15.95 1.47 17.86
N ASN A 467 -16.48 0.30 17.52
CA ASN A 467 -17.70 0.20 16.72
C ASN A 467 -19.00 0.44 17.53
N SER A 468 -18.95 0.42 18.87
CA SER A 468 -20.12 0.68 19.71
C SER A 468 -20.59 2.13 19.59
N VAL A 469 -19.66 3.08 19.60
CA VAL A 469 -19.93 4.53 19.43
C VAL A 469 -20.66 4.78 18.12
N ARG A 470 -20.16 4.20 17.01
CA ARG A 470 -20.80 4.33 15.71
C ARG A 470 -22.22 3.75 15.70
N ARG A 471 -22.42 2.54 16.21
CA ARG A 471 -23.75 1.92 16.27
C ARG A 471 -24.74 2.70 17.14
N ASP A 472 -24.24 3.33 18.21
CA ASP A 472 -25.08 4.22 19.01
C ASP A 472 -25.47 5.48 18.22
N SER A 473 -24.54 6.09 17.53
CA SER A 473 -24.77 7.26 16.67
C SER A 473 -25.80 6.95 15.58
N GLU A 474 -25.71 5.79 14.94
CA GLU A 474 -26.67 5.33 13.94
C GLU A 474 -28.08 5.18 14.53
N ARG A 475 -28.22 4.50 15.68
CA ARG A 475 -29.51 4.34 16.36
C ARG A 475 -30.12 5.67 16.76
N ARG A 476 -29.33 6.60 17.28
CA ARG A 476 -29.80 7.92 17.72
C ARG A 476 -30.23 8.79 16.53
N ALA A 477 -29.44 8.81 15.46
CA ALA A 477 -29.79 9.51 14.24
C ALA A 477 -31.07 8.95 13.61
N CYS A 478 -31.21 7.62 13.54
CA CYS A 478 -32.40 6.96 13.02
C CYS A 478 -33.66 7.26 13.87
N ARG A 479 -33.55 7.25 15.21
CA ARG A 479 -34.66 7.62 16.09
C ARG A 479 -35.12 9.08 15.91
N ALA A 480 -34.14 9.98 15.72
CA ALA A 480 -34.44 11.41 15.58
C ALA A 480 -35.09 11.77 14.24
N LEU A 481 -34.66 11.11 13.16
CA LEU A 481 -35.13 11.38 11.79
C LEU A 481 -36.35 10.53 11.38
N GLY A 482 -36.54 9.37 11.99
CA GLY A 482 -37.34 8.28 11.47
C GLY A 482 -36.61 7.47 10.39
N GLN A 483 -37.07 6.21 10.18
CA GLN A 483 -36.40 5.24 9.33
C GLN A 483 -36.20 5.74 7.89
N ASP A 484 -37.26 6.24 7.27
CA ASP A 484 -37.24 6.64 5.85
C ASP A 484 -36.30 7.80 5.56
N GLU A 485 -36.26 8.83 6.42
CA GLU A 485 -35.40 9.99 6.24
C GLU A 485 -33.95 9.61 6.53
N PHE A 486 -33.70 8.79 7.57
CA PHE A 486 -32.39 8.27 7.86
C PHE A 486 -31.82 7.49 6.67
N GLU A 487 -32.59 6.55 6.10
CA GLU A 487 -32.16 5.77 4.95
C GLU A 487 -31.92 6.63 3.69
N ARG A 488 -32.72 7.68 3.46
CA ARG A 488 -32.47 8.61 2.34
C ARG A 488 -31.16 9.35 2.51
N ALA A 489 -30.90 9.89 3.70
CA ALA A 489 -29.68 10.60 4.01
C ALA A 489 -28.44 9.66 3.95
N HIS A 490 -28.57 8.47 4.52
CA HIS A 490 -27.51 7.46 4.51
C HIS A 490 -27.17 7.01 3.08
N ARG A 491 -28.16 6.69 2.24
CA ARG A 491 -27.93 6.37 0.82
C ARG A 491 -27.29 7.51 0.07
N ARG A 492 -27.69 8.78 0.33
CA ARG A 492 -27.03 9.94 -0.27
C ARG A 492 -25.53 9.95 0.05
N GLY A 493 -25.14 9.73 1.30
CA GLY A 493 -23.73 9.63 1.71
C GLY A 493 -22.98 8.52 0.98
N GLY A 494 -23.60 7.35 0.84
CA GLY A 494 -23.05 6.20 0.13
C GLY A 494 -22.88 6.41 -1.39
N CYS A 495 -23.57 7.39 -1.98
CA CYS A 495 -23.43 7.73 -3.40
C CYS A 495 -22.34 8.79 -3.68
N LEU A 496 -21.89 9.54 -2.66
CA LEU A 496 -20.87 10.58 -2.83
C LEU A 496 -19.50 9.96 -3.17
N GLY A 497 -18.77 10.56 -4.10
CA GLY A 497 -17.35 10.25 -4.29
C GLY A 497 -16.53 10.64 -3.06
N LEU A 498 -15.31 10.06 -2.91
CA LEU A 498 -14.48 10.31 -1.72
C LEU A 498 -14.22 11.81 -1.50
N ALA A 499 -13.87 12.54 -2.56
CA ALA A 499 -13.60 13.98 -2.48
C ALA A 499 -14.88 14.78 -2.11
N GLU A 500 -16.03 14.43 -2.68
CA GLU A 500 -17.32 15.08 -2.37
C GLU A 500 -17.74 14.80 -0.92
N LEU A 501 -17.58 13.57 -0.45
CA LEU A 501 -17.88 13.17 0.92
C LEU A 501 -17.01 13.93 1.93
N VAL A 502 -15.72 14.05 1.65
CA VAL A 502 -14.79 14.84 2.48
C VAL A 502 -15.16 16.32 2.42
N GLY A 503 -15.47 16.88 1.24
CA GLY A 503 -15.95 18.26 1.09
C GLY A 503 -17.23 18.52 1.92
N HIS A 504 -18.18 17.58 1.89
CA HIS A 504 -19.39 17.65 2.74
C HIS A 504 -19.04 17.64 4.24
N ALA A 505 -18.16 16.74 4.68
CA ALA A 505 -17.71 16.66 6.07
C ALA A 505 -16.96 17.93 6.53
N LEU A 506 -16.25 18.58 5.63
CA LEU A 506 -15.54 19.84 5.88
C LEU A 506 -16.45 21.07 5.81
N GLN A 507 -17.71 20.91 5.38
CA GLN A 507 -18.66 22.00 5.10
C GLN A 507 -18.10 23.01 4.07
N GLU A 508 -17.29 22.53 3.16
CA GLU A 508 -16.81 23.32 2.03
C GLU A 508 -17.93 23.46 0.99
N PRO A 509 -18.08 24.63 0.32
CA PRO A 509 -19.00 24.72 -0.79
C PRO A 509 -18.62 23.69 -1.85
N ALA A 510 -19.61 23.00 -2.41
CA ALA A 510 -19.39 21.98 -3.44
C ALA A 510 -18.50 22.56 -4.54
N ARG A 511 -17.28 22.06 -4.68
CA ARG A 511 -16.42 22.43 -5.81
C ARG A 511 -17.01 21.78 -7.05
N PRO A 512 -17.26 22.54 -8.13
CA PRO A 512 -17.59 21.93 -9.40
C PRO A 512 -16.43 21.00 -9.80
N HIS A 513 -16.75 19.79 -10.24
CA HIS A 513 -15.73 18.85 -10.73
C HIS A 513 -14.87 19.52 -11.80
N PRO A 514 -13.53 19.30 -11.84
CA PRO A 514 -12.67 19.83 -12.91
C PRO A 514 -13.04 19.32 -14.31
N GLY A 515 -14.01 18.39 -14.43
CA GLY A 515 -14.58 17.93 -15.69
C GLY A 515 -15.87 18.63 -16.11
N GLU A 516 -16.48 19.47 -15.24
CA GLU A 516 -17.73 20.19 -15.56
C GLU A 516 -17.53 21.61 -16.12
N ALA A 517 -16.32 22.10 -16.14
CA ALA A 517 -16.02 23.44 -16.65
C ALA A 517 -15.71 23.44 -18.15
N GLN A 518 -16.55 22.81 -19.00
CA GLN A 518 -16.60 23.10 -20.43
C GLN A 518 -17.78 22.39 -21.11
N ALA A 519 -18.98 22.98 -21.03
CA ALA A 519 -19.89 23.22 -22.15
C ALA A 519 -21.16 23.86 -21.60
N PRO A 520 -21.74 24.86 -22.24
CA PRO A 520 -23.08 25.34 -21.90
C PRO A 520 -24.06 24.22 -22.28
N TYR A 521 -24.59 23.53 -21.27
CA TYR A 521 -25.68 22.58 -21.49
C TYR A 521 -26.99 23.35 -21.55
N GLU A 522 -27.44 23.62 -22.74
CA GLU A 522 -28.84 23.77 -23.04
C GLU A 522 -29.39 22.36 -23.26
N ASP A 523 -30.41 21.99 -22.50
CA ASP A 523 -31.12 20.70 -22.49
C ASP A 523 -30.41 19.53 -21.77
N GLY A 524 -31.03 19.08 -20.65
CA GLY A 524 -30.58 18.04 -19.71
C GLY A 524 -30.48 16.60 -20.23
N THR A 525 -29.94 16.37 -21.44
CA THR A 525 -29.71 15.03 -21.98
C THR A 525 -28.22 14.75 -22.12
N VAL A 526 -27.70 13.80 -21.32
CA VAL A 526 -26.35 13.27 -21.46
C VAL A 526 -26.20 12.64 -22.84
N ARG A 527 -25.35 13.22 -23.72
CA ARG A 527 -25.11 12.67 -25.05
C ARG A 527 -23.82 11.84 -25.08
N LEU A 528 -23.98 10.55 -25.39
CA LEU A 528 -22.85 9.69 -25.74
C LEU A 528 -22.33 10.08 -27.13
N THR A 529 -20.99 9.97 -27.34
CA THR A 529 -20.41 10.07 -28.68
C THR A 529 -20.93 8.95 -29.59
N ARG A 530 -20.84 9.12 -30.89
CA ARG A 530 -21.25 8.07 -31.86
C ARG A 530 -20.65 6.70 -31.52
N ARG A 531 -19.35 6.66 -31.13
CA ARG A 531 -18.67 5.40 -30.79
C ARG A 531 -19.15 4.83 -29.44
N GLU A 532 -19.35 5.68 -28.46
CA GLU A 532 -19.92 5.27 -27.17
C GLU A 532 -21.35 4.75 -27.31
N THR A 533 -22.17 5.37 -28.17
CA THR A 533 -23.52 4.88 -28.47
C THR A 533 -23.49 3.50 -29.12
N GLU A 534 -22.56 3.27 -30.03
CA GLU A 534 -22.38 1.98 -30.69
C GLU A 534 -21.95 0.90 -29.68
N VAL A 535 -21.01 1.20 -28.79
CA VAL A 535 -20.60 0.31 -27.71
C VAL A 535 -21.76 0.05 -26.72
N ALA A 536 -22.50 1.10 -26.32
CA ALA A 536 -23.65 0.96 -25.42
C ALA A 536 -24.73 0.03 -26.00
N ARG A 537 -24.99 0.08 -27.32
CA ARG A 537 -25.91 -0.84 -27.99
C ARG A 537 -25.44 -2.29 -27.93
N LEU A 538 -24.15 -2.53 -28.17
CA LEU A 538 -23.58 -3.87 -28.10
C LEU A 538 -23.57 -4.42 -26.66
N VAL A 539 -23.40 -3.54 -25.66
CA VAL A 539 -23.59 -3.91 -24.25
C VAL A 539 -25.06 -4.31 -23.98
N ALA A 540 -26.02 -3.60 -24.55
CA ALA A 540 -27.44 -3.93 -24.42
C ALA A 540 -27.83 -5.23 -25.14
N GLU A 541 -27.09 -5.61 -26.20
CA GLU A 541 -27.19 -6.91 -26.86
C GLU A 541 -26.56 -8.05 -26.05
N GLY A 542 -25.96 -7.76 -24.90
CA GLY A 542 -25.36 -8.76 -24.01
C GLY A 542 -23.93 -9.18 -24.35
N LEU A 543 -23.27 -8.54 -25.32
CA LEU A 543 -21.92 -8.91 -25.76
C LEU A 543 -20.88 -8.62 -24.68
N ALA A 544 -19.97 -9.55 -24.43
CA ALA A 544 -18.79 -9.34 -23.58
C ALA A 544 -17.78 -8.39 -24.25
N ASN A 545 -16.89 -7.77 -23.47
CA ASN A 545 -15.92 -6.77 -23.99
C ASN A 545 -15.05 -7.33 -25.12
N GLN A 546 -14.71 -8.62 -25.10
CA GLN A 546 -13.99 -9.27 -26.20
C GLN A 546 -14.84 -9.31 -27.47
N GLN A 547 -16.09 -9.70 -27.37
CA GLN A 547 -17.02 -9.76 -28.52
C GLN A 547 -17.32 -8.36 -29.09
N ILE A 548 -17.38 -7.33 -28.22
CA ILE A 548 -17.50 -5.93 -28.64
C ILE A 548 -16.23 -5.51 -29.39
N ALA A 549 -15.06 -5.89 -28.89
CA ALA A 549 -13.78 -5.60 -29.53
C ALA A 549 -13.69 -6.24 -30.92
N ASP A 550 -14.05 -7.51 -31.03
CA ASP A 550 -14.05 -8.26 -32.30
C ASP A 550 -15.03 -7.66 -33.31
N ARG A 551 -16.24 -7.30 -32.85
CA ARG A 551 -17.28 -6.71 -33.71
C ARG A 551 -16.93 -5.32 -34.22
N LEU A 552 -16.19 -4.55 -33.42
CA LEU A 552 -15.80 -3.16 -33.73
C LEU A 552 -14.38 -3.05 -34.30
N VAL A 553 -13.68 -4.19 -34.45
CA VAL A 553 -12.29 -4.29 -34.92
C VAL A 553 -11.36 -3.38 -34.11
N ILE A 554 -11.43 -3.49 -32.78
CA ILE A 554 -10.61 -2.74 -31.83
C ILE A 554 -9.99 -3.70 -30.78
N ALA A 555 -8.98 -3.23 -30.05
CA ALA A 555 -8.44 -4.02 -28.94
C ALA A 555 -9.48 -4.16 -27.80
N ARG A 556 -9.49 -5.32 -27.12
CA ARG A 556 -10.37 -5.58 -25.95
C ARG A 556 -10.28 -4.45 -24.91
N ARG A 557 -9.09 -3.97 -24.59
CA ARG A 557 -8.86 -2.88 -23.63
C ARG A 557 -9.48 -1.55 -24.11
N THR A 558 -9.54 -1.34 -25.41
CA THR A 558 -10.23 -0.16 -25.98
C THR A 558 -11.75 -0.26 -25.77
N ALA A 559 -12.31 -1.46 -25.92
CA ALA A 559 -13.72 -1.70 -25.65
C ALA A 559 -14.03 -1.54 -24.14
N GLU A 560 -13.17 -2.03 -23.25
CA GLU A 560 -13.24 -1.82 -21.80
C GLU A 560 -13.24 -0.33 -21.45
N GLY A 561 -12.29 0.46 -22.00
CA GLY A 561 -12.22 1.90 -21.77
C GLY A 561 -13.42 2.69 -22.36
N HIS A 562 -14.09 2.18 -23.38
CA HIS A 562 -15.36 2.78 -23.84
C HIS A 562 -16.49 2.48 -22.85
N VAL A 563 -16.59 1.25 -22.33
CA VAL A 563 -17.61 0.88 -21.33
C VAL A 563 -17.42 1.70 -20.05
N GLU A 564 -16.20 1.86 -19.55
CA GLU A 564 -15.91 2.69 -18.37
C GLU A 564 -16.30 4.15 -18.58
N ARG A 565 -15.99 4.72 -19.75
CA ARG A 565 -16.39 6.10 -20.08
C ARG A 565 -17.92 6.28 -20.18
N ILE A 566 -18.62 5.29 -20.70
CA ILE A 566 -20.08 5.30 -20.76
C ILE A 566 -20.67 5.24 -19.34
N LEU A 567 -20.14 4.35 -18.48
CA LEU A 567 -20.54 4.26 -17.07
C LEU A 567 -20.35 5.60 -16.36
N SER A 568 -19.16 6.21 -16.51
CA SER A 568 -18.85 7.53 -15.93
C SER A 568 -19.76 8.64 -16.45
N LYS A 569 -19.98 8.71 -17.77
CA LYS A 569 -20.85 9.76 -18.37
C LYS A 569 -22.30 9.65 -17.96
N LEU A 570 -22.82 8.43 -17.82
CA LEU A 570 -24.21 8.17 -17.44
C LEU A 570 -24.41 8.07 -15.92
N GLY A 571 -23.33 8.16 -15.12
CA GLY A 571 -23.40 8.00 -13.67
C GLY A 571 -23.77 6.58 -13.23
N PHE A 572 -23.47 5.57 -14.05
CA PHE A 572 -23.81 4.17 -13.79
C PHE A 572 -22.66 3.42 -13.11
N SER A 573 -23.01 2.47 -12.26
CA SER A 573 -22.04 1.67 -11.51
C SER A 573 -21.77 0.28 -12.13
N ASN A 574 -22.59 -0.18 -13.05
CA ASN A 574 -22.44 -1.47 -13.71
C ASN A 574 -23.02 -1.50 -15.13
N ARG A 575 -22.55 -2.47 -15.93
CA ARG A 575 -22.93 -2.61 -17.35
C ARG A 575 -24.42 -2.94 -17.58
N SER A 576 -25.07 -3.54 -16.58
CA SER A 576 -26.52 -3.85 -16.69
C SER A 576 -27.36 -2.56 -16.70
N GLN A 577 -26.88 -1.49 -16.05
CA GLN A 577 -27.52 -0.17 -16.10
C GLN A 577 -27.36 0.48 -17.47
N ILE A 578 -26.25 0.26 -18.19
CA ILE A 578 -26.11 0.69 -19.59
C ILE A 578 -27.15 -0.02 -20.46
N ALA A 579 -27.30 -1.34 -20.28
CA ALA A 579 -28.25 -2.13 -21.07
C ALA A 579 -29.70 -1.66 -20.81
N ALA A 580 -30.08 -1.44 -19.54
CA ALA A 580 -31.39 -0.94 -19.17
C ALA A 580 -31.65 0.47 -19.74
N TRP A 581 -30.67 1.35 -19.68
CA TRP A 581 -30.77 2.72 -20.23
C TRP A 581 -30.94 2.73 -21.75
N VAL A 582 -30.18 1.92 -22.49
CA VAL A 582 -30.34 1.79 -23.95
C VAL A 582 -31.72 1.23 -24.32
N THR A 583 -32.23 0.27 -23.52
CA THR A 583 -33.55 -0.33 -23.75
C THR A 583 -34.66 0.68 -23.49
N ALA A 584 -34.53 1.57 -22.49
CA ALA A 584 -35.48 2.59 -22.16
C ALA A 584 -35.55 3.77 -23.18
N GLN A 585 -34.55 3.88 -24.07
CA GLN A 585 -34.48 4.88 -25.14
C GLN A 585 -34.99 4.35 -26.50
N ARG A 586 -35.36 3.08 -26.59
CA ARG A 586 -36.01 2.48 -27.75
C ARG A 586 -37.52 2.59 -27.64
#